data_b7726202ad87604475fe299d3f037242
#
_entry.id   b7726202ad87604475fe299d3f037242
#
_cell.length_a   1.000
_cell.length_b   1.000
_cell.length_c   1.000
_cell.angle_alpha   90.00
_cell.angle_beta   90.00
_cell.angle_gamma   90.00
#
_symmetry.space_group_name_H-M   'P 1'
#
loop_
_entity.id
_entity.type
_entity.pdbx_description
1 polymer ?
#
loop_
_entity_poly.entity_id
_entity_poly.type
_entity_poly.pdbx_seq_one_letter_code
_entity_poly.pdbx_strand_id
1 'polypeptide(L)'
;TSNPNMPLRGTIYFGDLLKGWIESNHLDMYSEKQIMIPKPKFLVFYNGLKKEPERRILRLSDSFEGGQDEEAALECTAIMLNINYGYNQKLMEKCQTLHDYSYFVENVRQGVRVGKTLEEAVDEAISKSLKEGVLKDLLKKNRAEVRNVVLTEYNEELHLKNVRECGYEEGYDNGYDSGYGSGLDQGRMQNQIELVIKKVRKGQS
;
A
#
# COMPACT_ATOMS: atom_id res chain seq x y z
N THR A 1 -3.14 -0.16 -2.38
CA THR A 1 -2.51 0.54 -1.24
C THR A 1 -1.19 1.17 -1.63
N SER A 2 -0.88 2.38 -1.12
CA SER A 2 0.46 2.97 -1.28
C SER A 2 1.46 2.12 -0.47
N ASN A 3 2.29 1.35 -1.16
CA ASN A 3 3.28 0.47 -0.53
C ASN A 3 4.68 1.05 -0.75
N PRO A 4 5.37 1.53 0.31
CA PRO A 4 6.72 2.09 0.19
C PRO A 4 7.77 1.05 -0.22
N ASN A 5 7.49 -0.25 0.02
CA ASN A 5 8.40 -1.34 -0.31
C ASN A 5 8.34 -1.79 -1.79
N MET A 6 7.66 -1.02 -2.66
CA MET A 6 7.62 -1.35 -4.10
C MET A 6 9.01 -1.45 -4.74
N PRO A 7 9.99 -0.57 -4.44
CA PRO A 7 11.34 -0.72 -4.98
C PRO A 7 12.02 -2.03 -4.58
N LEU A 8 11.87 -2.46 -3.32
CA LEU A 8 12.40 -3.75 -2.86
C LEU A 8 11.76 -4.92 -3.62
N ARG A 9 10.43 -4.91 -3.78
CA ARG A 9 9.72 -5.91 -4.60
C ARG A 9 10.15 -5.86 -6.05
N GLY A 10 10.36 -4.66 -6.59
CA GLY A 10 10.85 -4.45 -7.95
C GLY A 10 12.22 -5.08 -8.20
N THR A 11 13.12 -5.00 -7.24
CA THR A 11 14.44 -5.62 -7.32
C THR A 11 14.32 -7.15 -7.51
N ILE A 12 13.43 -7.79 -6.74
CA ILE A 12 13.17 -9.23 -6.85
C ILE A 12 12.56 -9.55 -8.22
N TYR A 13 11.52 -8.80 -8.63
CA TYR A 13 10.87 -9.02 -9.93
C TYR A 13 11.82 -8.84 -11.12
N PHE A 14 12.71 -7.83 -11.07
CA PHE A 14 13.70 -7.65 -12.13
C PHE A 14 14.73 -8.76 -12.16
N GLY A 15 15.13 -9.30 -11.00
CA GLY A 15 16.00 -10.46 -10.95
C GLY A 15 15.40 -11.66 -11.70
N ASP A 16 14.14 -11.98 -11.41
CA ASP A 16 13.43 -13.08 -12.06
C ASP A 16 13.22 -12.84 -13.57
N LEU A 17 12.80 -11.62 -13.94
CA LEU A 17 12.60 -11.25 -15.34
C LEU A 17 13.90 -11.30 -16.15
N LEU A 18 15.00 -10.80 -15.60
CA LEU A 18 16.30 -10.82 -16.27
C LEU A 18 16.82 -12.24 -16.40
N LYS A 19 16.66 -13.07 -15.36
CA LYS A 19 17.01 -14.50 -15.41
C LYS A 19 16.25 -15.20 -16.54
N GLY A 20 14.93 -15.08 -16.58
CA GLY A 20 14.11 -15.67 -17.64
C GLY A 20 14.44 -15.14 -19.04
N TRP A 21 14.78 -13.84 -19.16
CA TRP A 21 15.19 -13.23 -20.43
C TRP A 21 16.53 -13.80 -20.92
N ILE A 22 17.52 -13.96 -20.04
CA ILE A 22 18.83 -14.54 -20.35
C ILE A 22 18.69 -15.99 -20.82
N GLU A 23 17.91 -16.79 -20.08
CA GLU A 23 17.63 -18.18 -20.42
C GLU A 23 16.92 -18.31 -21.77
N SER A 24 15.88 -17.51 -22.01
CA SER A 24 15.11 -17.54 -23.26
C SER A 24 15.91 -17.10 -24.50
N ASN A 25 16.94 -16.27 -24.30
CA ASN A 25 17.81 -15.82 -25.38
C ASN A 25 19.12 -16.61 -25.48
N HIS A 26 19.26 -17.68 -24.68
CA HIS A 26 20.43 -18.56 -24.65
C HIS A 26 21.75 -17.79 -24.44
N LEU A 27 21.74 -16.81 -23.52
CA LEU A 27 22.90 -15.95 -23.25
C LEU A 27 23.73 -16.53 -22.11
N ASP A 28 25.07 -16.44 -22.24
CA ASP A 28 26.01 -16.90 -21.22
C ASP A 28 26.52 -15.69 -20.39
N MET A 29 26.06 -15.61 -19.13
CA MET A 29 26.49 -14.57 -18.19
C MET A 29 27.96 -14.64 -17.79
N TYR A 30 28.61 -15.78 -18.00
CA TYR A 30 30.00 -16.01 -17.60
C TYR A 30 30.97 -15.79 -18.76
N SER A 31 30.46 -15.43 -19.96
CA SER A 31 31.31 -15.09 -21.09
C SER A 31 31.97 -13.73 -20.89
N GLU A 32 33.10 -13.52 -21.53
CA GLU A 32 33.81 -12.21 -21.53
C GLU A 32 33.03 -11.10 -22.28
N LYS A 33 32.01 -11.47 -23.05
CA LYS A 33 31.21 -10.55 -23.84
C LYS A 33 30.11 -9.92 -22.99
N GLN A 34 30.07 -8.59 -22.91
CA GLN A 34 29.01 -7.88 -22.23
C GLN A 34 27.63 -8.16 -22.87
N ILE A 35 26.68 -8.59 -22.04
CA ILE A 35 25.29 -8.80 -22.44
C ILE A 35 24.54 -7.47 -22.37
N MET A 36 23.90 -7.09 -23.48
CA MET A 36 23.02 -5.93 -23.55
C MET A 36 21.60 -6.33 -23.18
N ILE A 37 21.06 -5.76 -22.11
CA ILE A 37 19.72 -6.03 -21.63
C ILE A 37 18.73 -4.90 -21.99
N PRO A 38 17.43 -5.17 -22.14
CA PRO A 38 16.43 -4.13 -22.28
C PRO A 38 16.42 -3.20 -21.07
N LYS A 39 16.25 -1.88 -21.29
CA LYS A 39 16.17 -0.91 -20.21
C LYS A 39 14.89 -1.09 -19.40
N PRO A 40 14.94 -1.48 -18.12
CA PRO A 40 13.76 -1.70 -17.34
C PRO A 40 13.09 -0.37 -16.95
N LYS A 41 11.75 -0.40 -16.82
CA LYS A 41 10.96 0.69 -16.24
C LYS A 41 9.98 0.08 -15.25
N PHE A 42 9.91 0.65 -14.05
CA PHE A 42 9.00 0.20 -13.03
C PHE A 42 7.92 1.24 -12.75
N LEU A 43 6.70 0.96 -13.20
CA LEU A 43 5.53 1.80 -12.99
C LEU A 43 4.59 1.10 -12.01
N VAL A 44 4.10 1.84 -11.03
CA VAL A 44 3.14 1.38 -10.03
C VAL A 44 1.89 2.24 -10.16
N PHE A 45 0.77 1.64 -10.51
CA PHE A 45 -0.51 2.33 -10.53
C PHE A 45 -1.11 2.32 -9.13
N TYR A 46 -1.43 3.51 -8.63
CA TYR A 46 -2.09 3.71 -7.36
C TYR A 46 -3.57 4.06 -7.57
N ASN A 47 -4.44 3.23 -7.02
CA ASN A 47 -5.89 3.42 -7.04
C ASN A 47 -6.49 3.19 -5.64
N GLY A 48 -5.80 3.65 -4.59
CA GLY A 48 -6.26 3.50 -3.21
C GLY A 48 -7.08 4.70 -2.72
N LEU A 49 -7.61 4.60 -1.49
CA LEU A 49 -8.44 5.65 -0.88
C LEU A 49 -7.63 6.78 -0.24
N LYS A 50 -6.36 6.52 0.13
CA LYS A 50 -5.49 7.56 0.69
C LYS A 50 -5.22 8.64 -0.34
N LYS A 51 -5.20 9.90 0.11
CA LYS A 51 -4.78 11.02 -0.75
C LYS A 51 -3.29 10.89 -1.03
N GLU A 52 -2.94 10.67 -2.29
CA GLU A 52 -1.57 10.60 -2.78
C GLU A 52 -1.37 11.59 -3.93
N PRO A 53 -0.16 12.09 -4.14
CA PRO A 53 0.12 12.99 -5.27
C PRO A 53 -0.09 12.27 -6.61
N GLU A 54 -0.23 13.04 -7.68
CA GLU A 54 -0.36 12.46 -9.05
C GLU A 54 0.79 11.53 -9.41
N ARG A 55 2.01 11.91 -9.00
CA ARG A 55 3.25 11.17 -9.26
C ARG A 55 4.14 11.18 -8.04
N ARG A 56 4.67 10.02 -7.68
CA ARG A 56 5.67 9.86 -6.62
C ARG A 56 6.80 8.95 -7.09
N ILE A 57 8.01 9.31 -6.75
CA ILE A 57 9.19 8.46 -6.97
C ILE A 57 9.47 7.74 -5.65
N LEU A 58 9.60 6.41 -5.73
CA LEU A 58 9.99 5.55 -4.62
C LEU A 58 11.38 4.98 -4.96
N ARG A 59 12.30 5.00 -4.01
CA ARG A 59 13.67 4.52 -4.18
C ARG A 59 13.97 3.41 -3.19
N LEU A 60 14.76 2.45 -3.61
CA LEU A 60 15.24 1.39 -2.72
C LEU A 60 16.16 1.96 -1.64
N SER A 61 16.96 2.96 -2.00
CA SER A 61 17.87 3.67 -1.07
C SER A 61 17.13 4.34 0.10
N ASP A 62 15.83 4.66 -0.03
CA ASP A 62 15.03 5.19 1.09
C ASP A 62 14.81 4.14 2.21
N SER A 63 15.15 2.88 1.97
CA SER A 63 14.99 1.75 2.91
C SER A 63 16.32 1.24 3.48
N PHE A 64 17.45 1.84 3.14
CA PHE A 64 18.76 1.38 3.64
C PHE A 64 19.01 1.88 5.07
N GLU A 65 19.47 0.97 5.90
CA GLU A 65 20.02 1.30 7.21
C GLU A 65 21.36 2.02 7.07
N GLY A 66 21.64 3.03 7.87
CA GLY A 66 22.89 3.79 7.84
C GLY A 66 22.87 5.12 7.09
N GLY A 67 21.75 5.45 6.40
CA GLY A 67 21.58 6.73 5.73
C GLY A 67 22.00 6.74 4.25
N GLN A 68 21.94 7.93 3.63
CA GLN A 68 22.17 8.11 2.19
C GLN A 68 23.63 8.55 1.84
N ASP A 69 24.54 8.54 2.81
CA ASP A 69 25.88 9.13 2.66
C ASP A 69 26.88 8.22 1.93
N GLU A 70 26.54 6.94 1.72
CA GLU A 70 27.37 5.98 1.00
C GLU A 70 26.74 5.59 -0.34
N GLU A 71 27.60 5.41 -1.36
CA GLU A 71 27.18 4.96 -2.67
C GLU A 71 26.73 3.49 -2.61
N ALA A 72 25.43 3.25 -2.78
CA ALA A 72 24.87 1.91 -2.74
C ALA A 72 25.14 1.16 -4.05
N ALA A 73 25.58 -0.10 -3.94
CA ALA A 73 25.80 -0.96 -5.10
C ALA A 73 24.51 -1.34 -5.85
N LEU A 74 23.35 -1.16 -5.23
CA LEU A 74 22.05 -1.51 -5.79
C LEU A 74 21.05 -0.38 -5.59
N GLU A 75 20.41 0.07 -6.66
CA GLU A 75 19.28 0.98 -6.63
C GLU A 75 18.15 0.47 -7.51
N CYS A 76 16.92 0.56 -7.01
CA CYS A 76 15.71 0.32 -7.78
C CYS A 76 14.75 1.49 -7.58
N THR A 77 14.30 2.07 -8.68
CA THR A 77 13.38 3.21 -8.66
C THR A 77 12.03 2.81 -9.23
N ALA A 78 10.96 2.98 -8.45
CA ALA A 78 9.58 2.84 -8.89
C ALA A 78 8.93 4.21 -9.06
N ILE A 79 8.17 4.39 -10.15
CA ILE A 79 7.35 5.57 -10.39
C ILE A 79 5.91 5.21 -10.08
N MET A 80 5.39 5.71 -8.96
CA MET A 80 3.98 5.59 -8.63
C MET A 80 3.18 6.67 -9.34
N LEU A 81 2.11 6.26 -10.02
CA LEU A 81 1.16 7.12 -10.71
C LEU A 81 -0.22 6.94 -10.09
N ASN A 82 -0.79 8.03 -9.58
CA ASN A 82 -2.14 8.02 -9.04
C ASN A 82 -3.15 7.99 -10.18
N ILE A 83 -3.85 6.87 -10.32
CA ILE A 83 -4.84 6.65 -11.37
C ILE A 83 -6.29 6.77 -10.86
N ASN A 84 -6.50 7.36 -9.67
CA ASN A 84 -7.85 7.70 -9.24
C ASN A 84 -8.50 8.69 -10.22
N TYR A 85 -9.82 8.64 -10.33
CA TYR A 85 -10.56 9.54 -11.20
C TYR A 85 -10.28 11.00 -10.87
N GLY A 86 -9.99 11.81 -11.89
CA GLY A 86 -9.61 13.22 -11.73
C GLY A 86 -8.10 13.47 -11.57
N TYR A 87 -7.27 12.42 -11.42
CA TYR A 87 -5.81 12.54 -11.36
C TYR A 87 -5.16 12.20 -12.70
N ASN A 88 -3.93 12.69 -12.92
CA ASN A 88 -3.10 12.40 -14.10
C ASN A 88 -3.85 12.55 -15.44
N GLN A 89 -4.59 13.64 -15.63
CA GLN A 89 -5.44 13.87 -16.80
C GLN A 89 -4.72 13.64 -18.13
N LYS A 90 -3.49 14.14 -18.27
CA LYS A 90 -2.67 13.93 -19.48
C LYS A 90 -2.39 12.45 -19.79
N LEU A 91 -2.29 11.60 -18.76
CA LEU A 91 -2.14 10.16 -18.92
C LEU A 91 -3.48 9.54 -19.33
N MET A 92 -4.56 9.97 -18.69
CA MET A 92 -5.93 9.49 -18.97
C MET A 92 -6.37 9.83 -20.42
N GLU A 93 -6.05 11.02 -20.91
CA GLU A 93 -6.31 11.42 -22.30
C GLU A 93 -5.59 10.54 -23.33
N LYS A 94 -4.41 10.02 -22.97
CA LYS A 94 -3.60 9.14 -23.85
C LYS A 94 -3.95 7.65 -23.73
N CYS A 95 -4.67 7.27 -22.69
CA CYS A 95 -5.01 5.88 -22.41
C CYS A 95 -6.48 5.76 -21.99
N GLN A 96 -7.38 5.67 -22.99
CA GLN A 96 -8.81 5.58 -22.75
C GLN A 96 -9.19 4.42 -21.82
N THR A 97 -8.54 3.27 -21.96
CA THR A 97 -8.81 2.10 -21.09
C THR A 97 -8.52 2.40 -19.62
N LEU A 98 -7.45 3.15 -19.34
CA LEU A 98 -7.10 3.54 -17.98
C LEU A 98 -8.08 4.58 -17.41
N HIS A 99 -8.51 5.54 -18.23
CA HIS A 99 -9.55 6.49 -17.91
C HIS A 99 -10.86 5.76 -17.58
N ASP A 100 -11.30 4.86 -18.44
CA ASP A 100 -12.52 4.09 -18.27
C ASP A 100 -12.49 3.23 -16.99
N TYR A 101 -11.34 2.62 -16.70
CA TYR A 101 -11.13 1.88 -15.46
C TYR A 101 -11.27 2.79 -14.23
N SER A 102 -10.61 3.94 -14.23
CA SER A 102 -10.70 4.87 -13.10
C SER A 102 -12.12 5.40 -12.88
N TYR A 103 -12.84 5.69 -13.96
CA TYR A 103 -14.23 6.10 -13.93
C TYR A 103 -15.14 4.99 -13.37
N PHE A 104 -14.95 3.75 -13.82
CA PHE A 104 -15.70 2.60 -13.32
C PHE A 104 -15.51 2.41 -11.81
N VAL A 105 -14.26 2.43 -11.33
CA VAL A 105 -13.95 2.29 -9.89
C VAL A 105 -14.56 3.42 -9.08
N GLU A 106 -14.53 4.66 -9.57
CA GLU A 106 -15.14 5.79 -8.89
C GLU A 106 -16.66 5.65 -8.78
N ASN A 107 -17.33 5.12 -9.82
CA ASN A 107 -18.78 4.83 -9.74
C ASN A 107 -19.10 3.78 -8.66
N VAL A 108 -18.31 2.72 -8.53
CA VAL A 108 -18.45 1.75 -7.44
C VAL A 108 -18.31 2.43 -6.08
N ARG A 109 -17.26 3.24 -5.89
CA ARG A 109 -17.01 3.97 -4.65
C ARG A 109 -18.13 4.94 -4.30
N GLN A 110 -18.68 5.64 -5.28
CA GLN A 110 -19.82 6.53 -5.07
C GLN A 110 -21.07 5.77 -4.61
N GLY A 111 -21.35 4.61 -5.20
CA GLY A 111 -22.43 3.74 -4.75
C GLY A 111 -22.30 3.36 -3.28
N VAL A 112 -21.12 2.94 -2.86
CA VAL A 112 -20.84 2.62 -1.45
C VAL A 112 -20.97 3.83 -0.52
N ARG A 113 -20.48 5.00 -0.93
CA ARG A 113 -20.57 6.25 -0.14
C ARG A 113 -22.01 6.69 0.12
N VAL A 114 -22.95 6.38 -0.80
CA VAL A 114 -24.38 6.69 -0.61
C VAL A 114 -25.15 5.57 0.10
N GLY A 115 -24.44 4.60 0.69
CA GLY A 115 -25.01 3.57 1.57
C GLY A 115 -25.49 2.30 0.85
N LYS A 116 -25.16 2.08 -0.42
CA LYS A 116 -25.43 0.81 -1.11
C LYS A 116 -24.48 -0.28 -0.62
N THR A 117 -24.92 -1.51 -0.69
CA THR A 117 -24.01 -2.64 -0.51
C THR A 117 -22.97 -2.65 -1.62
N LEU A 118 -21.83 -3.28 -1.39
CA LEU A 118 -20.78 -3.38 -2.41
C LEU A 118 -21.28 -4.06 -3.68
N GLU A 119 -22.08 -5.13 -3.53
CA GLU A 119 -22.66 -5.86 -4.65
C GLU A 119 -23.57 -4.98 -5.50
N GLU A 120 -24.47 -4.23 -4.85
CA GLU A 120 -25.37 -3.29 -5.54
C GLU A 120 -24.58 -2.19 -6.25
N ALA A 121 -23.56 -1.63 -5.61
CA ALA A 121 -22.71 -0.59 -6.19
C ALA A 121 -21.94 -1.09 -7.43
N VAL A 122 -21.42 -2.32 -7.39
CA VAL A 122 -20.72 -2.95 -8.52
C VAL A 122 -21.70 -3.24 -9.66
N ASP A 123 -22.85 -3.84 -9.39
CA ASP A 123 -23.83 -4.16 -10.43
C ASP A 123 -24.39 -2.90 -11.12
N GLU A 124 -24.58 -1.83 -10.36
CA GLU A 124 -24.98 -0.53 -10.90
C GLU A 124 -23.88 0.12 -11.75
N ALA A 125 -22.62 0.11 -11.25
CA ALA A 125 -21.48 0.64 -12.00
C ALA A 125 -21.27 -0.12 -13.31
N ILE A 126 -21.41 -1.45 -13.33
CA ILE A 126 -21.38 -2.25 -14.56
C ILE A 126 -22.50 -1.83 -15.50
N SER A 127 -23.74 -1.71 -14.99
CA SER A 127 -24.89 -1.36 -15.81
C SER A 127 -24.77 0.04 -16.41
N LYS A 128 -24.27 1.01 -15.63
CA LYS A 128 -24.00 2.37 -16.05
C LYS A 128 -22.91 2.41 -17.14
N SER A 129 -21.79 1.75 -16.87
CA SER A 129 -20.66 1.67 -17.80
C SER A 129 -21.04 1.06 -19.15
N LEU A 130 -21.88 0.02 -19.15
CA LEU A 130 -22.39 -0.59 -20.38
C LEU A 130 -23.29 0.37 -21.17
N LYS A 131 -24.13 1.17 -20.50
CA LYS A 131 -24.98 2.17 -21.17
C LYS A 131 -24.16 3.30 -21.79
N GLU A 132 -23.11 3.73 -21.10
CA GLU A 132 -22.22 4.82 -21.54
C GLU A 132 -21.12 4.36 -22.50
N GLY A 133 -21.00 3.06 -22.73
CA GLY A 133 -19.98 2.49 -23.62
C GLY A 133 -18.60 2.36 -23.00
N VAL A 134 -18.47 2.61 -21.69
CA VAL A 134 -17.24 2.54 -20.91
C VAL A 134 -16.86 1.08 -20.67
N LEU A 135 -15.63 0.67 -21.00
CA LEU A 135 -15.15 -0.72 -20.90
C LEU A 135 -16.08 -1.76 -21.55
N LYS A 136 -16.88 -1.34 -22.56
CA LYS A 136 -18.00 -2.11 -23.10
C LYS A 136 -17.65 -3.54 -23.51
N ASP A 137 -16.54 -3.70 -24.22
CA ASP A 137 -16.13 -5.02 -24.73
C ASP A 137 -15.65 -5.94 -23.62
N LEU A 138 -14.95 -5.39 -22.63
CA LEU A 138 -14.50 -6.11 -21.43
C LEU A 138 -15.71 -6.56 -20.60
N LEU A 139 -16.61 -5.63 -20.29
CA LEU A 139 -17.77 -5.90 -19.45
C LEU A 139 -18.80 -6.82 -20.11
N LYS A 140 -18.93 -6.79 -21.44
CA LYS A 140 -19.81 -7.74 -22.16
C LYS A 140 -19.29 -9.17 -22.15
N LYS A 141 -17.97 -9.33 -22.34
CA LYS A 141 -17.34 -10.66 -22.41
C LYS A 141 -17.13 -11.30 -21.04
N ASN A 142 -16.77 -10.49 -20.04
CA ASN A 142 -16.25 -10.97 -18.75
C ASN A 142 -17.01 -10.39 -17.55
N ARG A 143 -18.31 -10.11 -17.69
CA ARG A 143 -19.10 -9.45 -16.64
C ARG A 143 -19.00 -10.12 -15.27
N ALA A 144 -19.14 -11.45 -15.23
CA ALA A 144 -19.09 -12.22 -13.98
C ALA A 144 -17.68 -12.20 -13.36
N GLU A 145 -16.65 -12.30 -14.20
CA GLU A 145 -15.25 -12.26 -13.77
C GLU A 145 -14.88 -10.89 -13.22
N VAL A 146 -15.21 -9.81 -13.93
CA VAL A 146 -14.99 -8.43 -13.48
C VAL A 146 -15.72 -8.17 -12.14
N ARG A 147 -16.98 -8.62 -12.02
CA ARG A 147 -17.74 -8.53 -10.77
C ARG A 147 -17.01 -9.23 -9.62
N ASN A 148 -16.59 -10.46 -9.82
CA ASN A 148 -15.90 -11.25 -8.79
C ASN A 148 -14.56 -10.62 -8.40
N VAL A 149 -13.75 -10.18 -9.35
CA VAL A 149 -12.46 -9.53 -9.09
C VAL A 149 -12.66 -8.25 -8.27
N VAL A 150 -13.60 -7.39 -8.67
CA VAL A 150 -13.86 -6.13 -7.95
C VAL A 150 -14.37 -6.39 -6.53
N LEU A 151 -15.25 -7.37 -6.34
CA LEU A 151 -15.74 -7.74 -5.01
C LEU A 151 -14.60 -8.27 -4.13
N THR A 152 -13.71 -9.08 -4.68
CA THR A 152 -12.57 -9.65 -3.94
C THR A 152 -11.57 -8.57 -3.55
N GLU A 153 -11.16 -7.71 -4.49
CA GLU A 153 -10.21 -6.62 -4.23
C GLU A 153 -10.75 -5.63 -3.18
N TYR A 154 -12.04 -5.29 -3.27
CA TYR A 154 -12.64 -4.37 -2.32
C TYR A 154 -12.82 -4.98 -0.93
N ASN A 155 -13.18 -6.27 -0.84
CA ASN A 155 -13.27 -6.99 0.42
C ASN A 155 -11.90 -7.14 1.09
N GLU A 156 -10.83 -7.37 0.33
CA GLU A 156 -9.47 -7.42 0.84
C GLU A 156 -9.02 -6.05 1.37
N GLU A 157 -9.33 -4.95 0.67
CA GLU A 157 -9.02 -3.58 1.14
C GLU A 157 -9.80 -3.24 2.43
N LEU A 158 -11.07 -3.61 2.51
CA LEU A 158 -11.91 -3.42 3.68
C LEU A 158 -11.41 -4.28 4.86
N HIS A 159 -11.07 -5.54 4.61
CA HIS A 159 -10.49 -6.42 5.62
C HIS A 159 -9.18 -5.88 6.18
N LEU A 160 -8.27 -5.44 5.33
CA LEU A 160 -7.00 -4.81 5.75
C LEU A 160 -7.21 -3.53 6.55
N LYS A 161 -8.25 -2.74 6.21
CA LYS A 161 -8.63 -1.56 6.98
C LYS A 161 -9.11 -1.96 8.39
N ASN A 162 -10.01 -2.92 8.47
CA ASN A 162 -10.54 -3.41 9.74
C ASN A 162 -9.46 -4.02 10.63
N VAL A 163 -8.54 -4.83 10.07
CA VAL A 163 -7.39 -5.39 10.81
C VAL A 163 -6.50 -4.29 11.38
N ARG A 164 -6.29 -3.19 10.63
CA ARG A 164 -5.50 -2.05 11.14
C ARG A 164 -6.23 -1.28 12.24
N GLU A 165 -7.53 -1.06 12.11
CA GLU A 165 -8.34 -0.40 13.12
C GLU A 165 -8.36 -1.21 14.41
N CYS A 166 -8.62 -2.52 14.34
CA CYS A 166 -8.55 -3.43 15.50
C CYS A 166 -7.14 -3.45 16.13
N GLY A 167 -6.09 -3.56 15.33
CA GLY A 167 -4.72 -3.55 15.83
C GLY A 167 -4.31 -2.22 16.48
N TYR A 168 -4.88 -1.09 16.02
CA TYR A 168 -4.68 0.20 16.65
C TYR A 168 -5.41 0.30 18.01
N GLU A 169 -6.66 -0.16 18.09
CA GLU A 169 -7.47 -0.20 19.31
C GLU A 169 -6.82 -1.11 20.36
N GLU A 170 -6.42 -2.35 19.99
CA GLU A 170 -5.71 -3.26 20.88
C GLU A 170 -4.37 -2.69 21.35
N GLY A 171 -3.62 -2.03 20.47
CA GLY A 171 -2.35 -1.39 20.81
C GLY A 171 -2.53 -0.20 21.75
N TYR A 172 -3.59 0.58 21.59
CA TYR A 172 -3.94 1.69 22.46
C TYR A 172 -4.35 1.20 23.86
N ASP A 173 -5.22 0.20 23.94
CA ASP A 173 -5.70 -0.36 25.20
C ASP A 173 -4.56 -1.03 25.99
N ASN A 174 -3.74 -1.84 25.33
CA ASN A 174 -2.56 -2.44 25.95
C ASN A 174 -1.53 -1.40 26.42
N GLY A 175 -1.33 -0.34 25.64
CA GLY A 175 -0.44 0.77 26.00
C GLY A 175 -0.96 1.58 27.19
N TYR A 176 -2.26 1.82 27.24
CA TYR A 176 -2.92 2.51 28.34
C TYR A 176 -2.84 1.71 29.64
N ASP A 177 -3.19 0.42 29.60
CA ASP A 177 -3.17 -0.47 30.78
C ASP A 177 -1.76 -0.67 31.32
N SER A 178 -0.76 -0.87 30.45
CA SER A 178 0.65 -0.96 30.84
C SER A 178 1.17 0.34 31.45
N GLY A 179 0.82 1.48 30.85
CA GLY A 179 1.22 2.81 31.34
C GLY A 179 0.58 3.13 32.69
N TYR A 180 -0.71 2.84 32.85
CA TYR A 180 -1.44 3.05 34.08
C TYR A 180 -0.94 2.14 35.21
N GLY A 181 -0.72 0.85 34.93
CA GLY A 181 -0.15 -0.11 35.87
C GLY A 181 1.24 0.29 36.36
N SER A 182 2.15 0.63 35.43
CA SER A 182 3.51 1.10 35.73
C SER A 182 3.50 2.40 36.53
N GLY A 183 2.61 3.34 36.23
CA GLY A 183 2.45 4.60 36.95
C GLY A 183 1.99 4.40 38.43
N LEU A 184 1.04 3.49 38.62
CA LEU A 184 0.58 3.11 39.98
C LEU A 184 1.69 2.47 40.85
N ASP A 185 2.47 1.56 40.26
CA ASP A 185 3.55 0.87 40.98
C ASP A 185 4.70 1.84 41.33
N GLN A 186 5.06 2.73 40.40
CA GLN A 186 6.03 3.80 40.70
C GLN A 186 5.54 4.75 41.79
N GLY A 187 4.27 5.17 41.73
CA GLY A 187 3.67 6.01 42.76
C GLY A 187 3.65 5.34 44.14
N ARG A 188 3.34 4.04 44.22
CA ARG A 188 3.38 3.26 45.46
C ARG A 188 4.80 3.16 46.01
N MET A 189 5.78 2.86 45.16
CA MET A 189 7.21 2.77 45.57
C MET A 189 7.71 4.12 46.05
N GLN A 190 7.40 5.21 45.40
CA GLN A 190 7.79 6.55 45.81
C GLN A 190 7.19 6.95 47.17
N ASN A 191 5.93 6.61 47.38
CA ASN A 191 5.24 6.86 48.67
C ASN A 191 5.84 6.03 49.82
N GLN A 192 6.23 4.77 49.56
CA GLN A 192 6.93 3.94 50.53
C GLN A 192 8.31 4.52 50.91
N ILE A 193 9.10 4.98 49.94
CA ILE A 193 10.39 5.62 50.15
C ILE A 193 10.23 6.89 50.99
N GLU A 194 9.24 7.75 50.67
CA GLU A 194 8.98 8.95 51.48
C GLU A 194 8.58 8.63 52.92
N LEU A 195 7.78 7.60 53.15
CA LEU A 195 7.40 7.16 54.48
C LEU A 195 8.61 6.65 55.28
N VAL A 196 9.51 5.89 54.65
CA VAL A 196 10.76 5.43 55.27
C VAL A 196 11.65 6.62 55.62
N ILE A 197 11.84 7.57 54.72
CA ILE A 197 12.63 8.78 54.97
C ILE A 197 12.04 9.60 56.13
N LYS A 198 10.70 9.76 56.21
CA LYS A 198 10.03 10.45 57.30
C LYS A 198 10.21 9.75 58.63
N LYS A 199 10.17 8.40 58.70
CA LYS A 199 10.45 7.62 59.91
C LYS A 199 11.89 7.78 60.36
N VAL A 200 12.86 7.65 59.47
CA VAL A 200 14.29 7.82 59.77
C VAL A 200 14.57 9.23 60.29
N ARG A 201 14.00 10.27 59.69
CA ARG A 201 14.16 11.66 60.16
C ARG A 201 13.54 11.91 61.55
N LYS A 202 12.51 11.14 61.95
CA LYS A 202 11.87 11.23 63.24
C LYS A 202 12.53 10.35 64.35
N GLY A 203 13.60 9.63 64.02
CA GLY A 203 14.28 8.72 64.92
C GLY A 203 13.46 7.52 65.43
N GLN A 204 12.45 7.14 64.64
CA GLN A 204 11.60 5.96 64.82
C GLN A 204 12.13 4.81 63.96
N SER A 205 12.76 3.83 64.63
CA SER A 205 13.14 2.54 64.01
C SER A 205 11.92 1.66 63.70
#